data_1455dfc6ba09608b05c31e4e52dd282c
#
_entry.id   1455dfc6ba09608b05c31e4e52dd282c
#
_cell.length_a   1.000
_cell.length_b   1.000
_cell.length_c   1.000
_cell.angle_alpha   90.00
_cell.angle_beta   90.00
_cell.angle_gamma   90.00
#
_symmetry.space_group_name_H-M   'P 1'
#
loop_
_entity.id
_entity.type
_entity.pdbx_description
1 polymer ?
#
loop_
_entity_poly.entity_id
_entity_poly.type
_entity_poly.pdbx_seq_one_letter_code
_entity_poly.pdbx_strand_id
1 'polypeptide(L)'
;MDVEYAAGDDAEDHRFRFTAMASPCEVRLAGLPRALATAHAEIAIAEVRRVEHKYSRYRPDSIVSRINAAAGSGAAVEVDAETSQLLDFAAQLNALSEGRFDITSGVLRRAWDFRSARIPTPYALAEAVAQIGWPRVQRTPETVVLPDAGMEIDFGGIGKEYAADRAAALLERDGAASGIVNLGGDLRVLGPRPDGSAWSIGIQHPRAPGSTIASIRLARGALATSGDYERFFEVDGKR
;
A
#
# COMPACT_ATOMS: atom_id res chain seq x y z
N MET A 1 4.95 1.61 -21.17
CA MET A 1 4.98 1.05 -19.80
C MET A 1 6.37 1.40 -19.24
N ASP A 2 6.44 2.40 -18.35
CA ASP A 2 7.76 2.90 -17.91
C ASP A 2 8.26 2.02 -16.77
N VAL A 3 8.97 0.95 -17.14
CA VAL A 3 9.73 0.09 -16.23
C VAL A 3 11.19 0.26 -16.59
N GLU A 4 11.96 0.76 -15.64
CA GLU A 4 13.40 0.92 -15.78
C GLU A 4 14.09 -0.36 -15.26
N TYR A 5 14.88 -0.97 -16.13
CA TYR A 5 15.75 -2.10 -15.75
C TYR A 5 17.13 -1.58 -15.34
N ALA A 6 17.65 -2.08 -14.24
CA ALA A 6 19.04 -1.93 -13.82
C ALA A 6 19.64 -3.29 -13.45
N ALA A 7 20.88 -3.54 -13.84
CA ALA A 7 21.63 -4.67 -13.29
C ALA A 7 21.91 -4.40 -11.81
N GLY A 8 21.85 -5.46 -11.00
CA GLY A 8 22.24 -5.40 -9.60
C GLY A 8 23.74 -5.54 -9.38
N ASP A 9 24.13 -5.92 -8.17
CA ASP A 9 25.54 -6.02 -7.77
C ASP A 9 26.25 -7.22 -8.38
N ASP A 10 25.49 -8.26 -8.78
CA ASP A 10 25.96 -9.50 -9.41
C ASP A 10 25.30 -9.71 -10.76
N ALA A 11 25.87 -10.55 -11.64
CA ALA A 11 25.39 -10.81 -13.00
C ALA A 11 23.96 -11.38 -13.06
N GLU A 12 23.50 -12.02 -11.98
CA GLU A 12 22.15 -12.59 -11.84
C GLU A 12 21.30 -11.84 -10.80
N ASP A 13 21.63 -10.59 -10.49
CA ASP A 13 20.83 -9.69 -9.65
C ASP A 13 20.18 -8.63 -10.56
N HIS A 14 18.87 -8.61 -10.62
CA HIS A 14 18.09 -7.80 -11.54
C HIS A 14 17.13 -6.88 -10.78
N ARG A 15 17.13 -5.60 -11.13
CA ARG A 15 16.26 -4.57 -10.52
C ARG A 15 15.34 -3.99 -11.58
N PHE A 16 14.05 -3.95 -11.27
CA PHE A 16 13.00 -3.39 -12.11
C PHE A 16 12.29 -2.30 -11.34
N ARG A 17 12.51 -1.04 -11.74
CA ARG A 17 11.92 0.12 -11.09
C ARG A 17 10.73 0.62 -11.87
N PHE A 18 9.69 1.00 -11.17
CA PHE A 18 8.45 1.52 -11.74
C PHE A 18 7.75 2.43 -10.74
N THR A 19 6.70 3.11 -11.19
CA THR A 19 5.83 3.90 -10.32
C THR A 19 4.46 3.25 -10.23
N ALA A 20 3.97 3.06 -9.02
CA ALA A 20 2.60 2.62 -8.72
C ALA A 20 2.17 3.14 -7.35
N MET A 21 0.86 3.27 -7.12
CA MET A 21 0.28 3.73 -5.85
C MET A 21 0.88 5.06 -5.35
N ALA A 22 1.16 5.96 -6.29
CA ALA A 22 1.81 7.25 -6.07
C ALA A 22 3.16 7.16 -5.32
N SER A 23 3.92 6.08 -5.54
CA SER A 23 5.20 5.82 -4.87
C SER A 23 6.20 5.19 -5.84
N PRO A 24 7.52 5.41 -5.66
CA PRO A 24 8.54 4.64 -6.35
C PRO A 24 8.49 3.19 -5.86
N CYS A 25 8.57 2.25 -6.80
CA CYS A 25 8.47 0.82 -6.54
C CYS A 25 9.64 0.09 -7.18
N GLU A 26 10.04 -1.05 -6.62
CA GLU A 26 11.10 -1.88 -7.16
C GLU A 26 10.75 -3.37 -6.96
N VAL A 27 10.97 -4.17 -8.01
CA VAL A 27 11.08 -5.62 -7.92
C VAL A 27 12.54 -5.98 -8.14
N ARG A 28 13.14 -6.67 -7.19
CA ARG A 28 14.52 -7.18 -7.26
C ARG A 28 14.50 -8.70 -7.22
N LEU A 29 15.14 -9.33 -8.18
CA LEU A 29 15.21 -10.78 -8.32
C LEU A 29 16.66 -11.22 -8.47
N ALA A 30 17.08 -12.27 -7.79
CA ALA A 30 18.44 -12.78 -7.84
C ALA A 30 18.49 -14.30 -8.10
N GLY A 31 19.59 -14.74 -8.69
CA GLY A 31 19.80 -16.17 -9.05
C GLY A 31 18.97 -16.65 -10.22
N LEU A 32 18.59 -15.76 -11.11
CA LEU A 32 17.80 -16.06 -12.32
C LEU A 32 18.47 -15.47 -13.56
N PRO A 33 18.39 -16.14 -14.72
CA PRO A 33 18.72 -15.53 -15.99
C PRO A 33 17.83 -14.30 -16.26
N ARG A 34 18.41 -13.26 -16.88
CA ARG A 34 17.72 -11.98 -17.13
C ARG A 34 16.33 -12.14 -17.78
N ALA A 35 16.21 -13.00 -18.78
CA ALA A 35 14.94 -13.21 -19.49
C ALA A 35 13.84 -13.70 -18.53
N LEU A 36 14.17 -14.64 -17.64
CA LEU A 36 13.24 -15.18 -16.65
C LEU A 36 12.94 -14.14 -15.56
N ALA A 37 13.96 -13.43 -15.07
CA ALA A 37 13.77 -12.34 -14.12
C ALA A 37 12.85 -11.25 -14.69
N THR A 38 12.98 -10.90 -15.97
CA THR A 38 12.08 -9.95 -16.64
C THR A 38 10.65 -10.45 -16.68
N ALA A 39 10.42 -11.70 -17.08
CA ALA A 39 9.07 -12.29 -17.11
C ALA A 39 8.42 -12.30 -15.70
N HIS A 40 9.17 -12.68 -14.69
CA HIS A 40 8.69 -12.65 -13.30
C HIS A 40 8.39 -11.21 -12.82
N ALA A 41 9.26 -10.23 -13.14
CA ALA A 41 9.01 -8.85 -12.78
C ALA A 41 7.74 -8.29 -13.44
N GLU A 42 7.48 -8.64 -14.71
CA GLU A 42 6.26 -8.25 -15.42
C GLU A 42 5.00 -8.79 -14.72
N ILE A 43 5.02 -10.05 -14.26
CA ILE A 43 3.91 -10.66 -13.50
C ILE A 43 3.69 -9.88 -12.19
N ALA A 44 4.74 -9.61 -11.42
CA ALA A 44 4.65 -8.89 -10.16
C ALA A 44 4.13 -7.46 -10.36
N ILE A 45 4.65 -6.74 -11.34
CA ILE A 45 4.25 -5.37 -11.68
C ILE A 45 2.80 -5.32 -12.16
N ALA A 46 2.37 -6.30 -12.96
CA ALA A 46 0.99 -6.40 -13.40
C ALA A 46 0.03 -6.57 -12.21
N GLU A 47 0.39 -7.42 -11.23
CA GLU A 47 -0.41 -7.62 -10.02
C GLU A 47 -0.49 -6.34 -9.17
N VAL A 48 0.63 -5.65 -8.96
CA VAL A 48 0.62 -4.35 -8.23
C VAL A 48 -0.31 -3.35 -8.90
N ARG A 49 -0.24 -3.23 -10.23
CA ARG A 49 -1.13 -2.33 -11.00
C ARG A 49 -2.58 -2.77 -10.95
N ARG A 50 -2.86 -4.08 -10.95
CA ARG A 50 -4.21 -4.63 -10.79
C ARG A 50 -4.79 -4.21 -9.44
N VAL A 51 -4.03 -4.36 -8.35
CA VAL A 51 -4.44 -3.96 -7.00
C VAL A 51 -4.66 -2.45 -6.91
N GLU A 52 -3.74 -1.64 -7.47
CA GLU A 52 -3.91 -0.20 -7.58
C GLU A 52 -5.20 0.17 -8.32
N HIS A 53 -5.42 -0.43 -9.49
CA HIS A 53 -6.62 -0.18 -10.29
C HIS A 53 -7.89 -0.50 -9.49
N LYS A 54 -7.94 -1.65 -8.85
CA LYS A 54 -9.12 -2.15 -8.14
C LYS A 54 -9.45 -1.33 -6.90
N TYR A 55 -8.45 -0.86 -6.15
CA TYR A 55 -8.64 -0.29 -4.81
C TYR A 55 -8.30 1.21 -4.69
N SER A 56 -7.84 1.86 -5.75
CA SER A 56 -7.55 3.29 -5.71
C SER A 56 -8.83 4.12 -5.59
N ARG A 57 -8.92 4.92 -4.53
CA ARG A 57 -10.01 5.90 -4.37
C ARG A 57 -9.98 7.05 -5.38
N TYR A 58 -8.89 7.18 -6.13
CA TYR A 58 -8.71 8.23 -7.15
C TYR A 58 -9.18 7.81 -8.54
N ARG A 59 -9.49 6.53 -8.72
CA ARG A 59 -10.00 5.99 -9.99
C ARG A 59 -11.51 5.83 -9.91
N PRO A 60 -12.28 6.44 -10.81
CA PRO A 60 -13.74 6.40 -10.76
C PRO A 60 -14.32 5.00 -11.00
N ASP A 61 -13.57 4.14 -11.68
CA ASP A 61 -13.92 2.77 -12.03
C ASP A 61 -13.52 1.72 -10.95
N SER A 62 -12.85 2.14 -9.87
CA SER A 62 -12.46 1.25 -8.78
C SER A 62 -13.65 0.80 -7.93
N ILE A 63 -13.48 -0.37 -7.26
CA ILE A 63 -14.51 -0.83 -6.30
C ILE A 63 -14.65 0.14 -5.12
N VAL A 64 -13.56 0.73 -4.64
CA VAL A 64 -13.55 1.72 -3.55
C VAL A 64 -14.38 2.96 -3.95
N SER A 65 -14.18 3.48 -5.15
CA SER A 65 -14.94 4.64 -5.63
C SER A 65 -16.43 4.32 -5.80
N ARG A 66 -16.78 3.11 -6.24
CA ARG A 66 -18.18 2.65 -6.33
C ARG A 66 -18.83 2.57 -4.95
N ILE A 67 -18.13 1.99 -3.96
CA ILE A 67 -18.61 1.90 -2.56
C ILE A 67 -18.81 3.31 -2.00
N ASN A 68 -17.83 4.21 -2.18
CA ASN A 68 -17.89 5.57 -1.68
C ASN A 68 -18.98 6.41 -2.36
N ALA A 69 -19.23 6.21 -3.65
CA ALA A 69 -20.29 6.90 -4.37
C ALA A 69 -21.70 6.48 -3.93
N ALA A 70 -21.84 5.27 -3.38
CA ALA A 70 -23.13 4.76 -2.88
C ALA A 70 -23.41 5.17 -1.41
N ALA A 71 -22.49 5.86 -0.74
CA ALA A 71 -22.62 6.24 0.67
C ALA A 71 -23.89 7.07 0.92
N GLY A 72 -24.68 6.69 1.92
CA GLY A 72 -25.93 7.35 2.31
C GLY A 72 -27.12 7.07 1.40
N SER A 73 -26.95 6.31 0.30
CA SER A 73 -28.06 5.94 -0.58
C SER A 73 -28.87 4.73 -0.09
N GLY A 74 -28.32 3.96 0.85
CA GLY A 74 -28.85 2.66 1.27
C GLY A 74 -28.60 1.53 0.28
N ALA A 75 -27.97 1.80 -0.88
CA ALA A 75 -27.68 0.77 -1.87
C ALA A 75 -26.51 -0.11 -1.43
N ALA A 76 -26.70 -1.43 -1.55
CA ALA A 76 -25.63 -2.40 -1.36
C ALA A 76 -24.76 -2.49 -2.63
N VAL A 77 -23.47 -2.36 -2.46
CA VAL A 77 -22.48 -2.52 -3.54
C VAL A 77 -21.92 -3.94 -3.48
N GLU A 78 -22.04 -4.67 -4.58
CA GLU A 78 -21.46 -6.01 -4.69
C GLU A 78 -19.93 -5.95 -4.68
N VAL A 79 -19.33 -6.87 -3.91
CA VAL A 79 -17.89 -7.07 -3.78
C VAL A 79 -17.53 -8.53 -4.04
N ASP A 80 -16.35 -8.75 -4.60
CA ASP A 80 -15.83 -10.10 -4.78
C ASP A 80 -15.14 -10.63 -3.52
N ALA A 81 -14.79 -11.91 -3.53
CA ALA A 81 -14.16 -12.58 -2.40
C ALA A 81 -12.84 -11.93 -1.96
N GLU A 82 -12.03 -11.42 -2.89
CA GLU A 82 -10.78 -10.72 -2.56
C GLU A 82 -11.06 -9.42 -1.79
N THR A 83 -12.02 -8.63 -2.24
CA THR A 83 -12.43 -7.40 -1.57
C THR A 83 -13.04 -7.70 -0.19
N SER A 84 -13.88 -8.73 -0.10
CA SER A 84 -14.46 -9.17 1.17
C SER A 84 -13.38 -9.56 2.19
N GLN A 85 -12.37 -10.34 1.78
CA GLN A 85 -11.25 -10.72 2.65
C GLN A 85 -10.43 -9.51 3.11
N LEU A 86 -10.20 -8.53 2.23
CA LEU A 86 -9.48 -7.31 2.59
C LEU A 86 -10.28 -6.45 3.59
N LEU A 87 -11.60 -6.42 3.47
CA LEU A 87 -12.50 -5.79 4.43
C LEU A 87 -12.52 -6.54 5.77
N ASP A 88 -12.46 -7.88 5.76
CA ASP A 88 -12.31 -8.69 6.98
C ASP A 88 -11.01 -8.39 7.70
N PHE A 89 -9.91 -8.27 6.96
CA PHE A 89 -8.61 -7.88 7.50
C PHE A 89 -8.65 -6.48 8.11
N ALA A 90 -9.26 -5.52 7.43
CA ALA A 90 -9.46 -4.16 7.95
C ALA A 90 -10.29 -4.15 9.24
N ALA A 91 -11.32 -4.99 9.33
CA ALA A 91 -12.12 -5.16 10.55
C ALA A 91 -11.30 -5.70 11.72
N GLN A 92 -10.44 -6.69 11.45
CA GLN A 92 -9.52 -7.23 12.46
C GLN A 92 -8.53 -6.16 12.96
N LEU A 93 -7.95 -5.38 12.05
CA LEU A 93 -7.05 -4.28 12.42
C LEU A 93 -7.76 -3.19 13.23
N ASN A 94 -9.00 -2.85 12.87
CA ASN A 94 -9.82 -1.92 13.65
C ASN A 94 -10.03 -2.43 15.08
N ALA A 95 -10.41 -3.69 15.23
CA ALA A 95 -10.60 -4.29 16.55
C ALA A 95 -9.32 -4.39 17.37
N LEU A 96 -8.21 -4.86 16.78
CA LEU A 96 -6.90 -5.00 17.43
C LEU A 96 -6.30 -3.66 17.86
N SER A 97 -6.57 -2.59 17.10
CA SER A 97 -6.09 -1.24 17.40
C SER A 97 -7.04 -0.44 18.30
N GLU A 98 -8.12 -1.04 18.80
CA GLU A 98 -9.15 -0.34 19.56
C GLU A 98 -9.74 0.87 18.78
N GLY A 99 -9.95 0.68 17.46
CA GLY A 99 -10.50 1.71 16.58
C GLY A 99 -9.50 2.78 16.11
N ARG A 100 -8.21 2.69 16.49
CA ARG A 100 -7.20 3.66 16.03
C ARG A 100 -6.86 3.49 14.55
N PHE A 101 -6.91 2.26 14.05
CA PHE A 101 -6.92 2.00 12.62
C PHE A 101 -8.37 1.88 12.16
N ASP A 102 -8.77 2.77 11.25
CA ASP A 102 -10.11 2.76 10.68
C ASP A 102 -10.06 3.15 9.20
N ILE A 103 -10.44 2.23 8.31
CA ILE A 103 -10.41 2.48 6.88
C ILE A 103 -11.45 3.53 6.44
N THR A 104 -12.40 3.91 7.30
CA THR A 104 -13.33 5.01 7.02
C THR A 104 -12.70 6.38 7.29
N SER A 105 -11.48 6.44 7.82
CA SER A 105 -10.72 7.68 8.04
C SER A 105 -10.29 8.40 6.76
N GLY A 106 -10.49 7.79 5.58
CA GLY A 106 -10.22 8.40 4.28
C GLY A 106 -10.88 9.77 4.08
N VAL A 107 -12.00 10.03 4.75
CA VAL A 107 -12.73 11.32 4.74
C VAL A 107 -11.89 12.48 5.30
N LEU A 108 -10.89 12.22 6.15
CA LEU A 108 -10.04 13.26 6.73
C LEU A 108 -9.31 14.10 5.67
N ARG A 109 -9.10 13.57 4.46
CA ARG A 109 -8.55 14.31 3.33
C ARG A 109 -9.38 15.54 2.93
N ARG A 110 -10.66 15.61 3.33
CA ARG A 110 -11.52 16.77 3.07
C ARG A 110 -11.19 17.94 4.01
N ALA A 111 -10.74 17.63 5.23
CA ALA A 111 -10.28 18.62 6.19
C ALA A 111 -8.79 18.93 6.00
N TRP A 112 -7.95 17.92 5.74
CA TRP A 112 -6.51 18.05 5.59
C TRP A 112 -6.11 18.17 4.11
N ASP A 113 -5.66 19.37 3.70
CA ASP A 113 -5.08 19.59 2.38
C ASP A 113 -3.56 19.83 2.51
N PHE A 114 -2.79 18.77 2.25
CA PHE A 114 -1.33 18.80 2.31
C PHE A 114 -0.70 19.72 1.24
N ARG A 115 -1.43 20.09 0.18
CA ARG A 115 -0.93 20.97 -0.87
C ARG A 115 -1.02 22.45 -0.47
N SER A 116 -2.07 22.81 0.24
CA SER A 116 -2.28 24.19 0.71
C SER A 116 -1.54 24.50 2.01
N ALA A 117 -0.94 23.49 2.66
CA ALA A 117 -0.28 23.59 3.96
C ALA A 117 -1.14 24.33 5.01
N ARG A 118 -2.46 24.08 5.01
CA ARG A 118 -3.42 24.74 5.91
C ARG A 118 -3.87 23.78 6.98
N ILE A 119 -3.81 24.24 8.23
CA ILE A 119 -4.41 23.54 9.36
C ILE A 119 -5.94 23.66 9.22
N PRO A 120 -6.70 22.57 9.28
CA PRO A 120 -8.15 22.62 9.22
C PRO A 120 -8.73 23.37 10.42
N THR A 121 -9.88 24.01 10.21
CA THR A 121 -10.61 24.58 11.34
C THR A 121 -11.15 23.47 12.25
N PRO A 122 -11.32 23.70 13.57
CA PRO A 122 -11.93 22.72 14.46
C PRO A 122 -13.30 22.21 13.96
N TYR A 123 -14.07 23.08 13.32
CA TYR A 123 -15.38 22.73 12.74
C TYR A 123 -15.22 21.74 11.58
N ALA A 124 -14.39 22.05 10.58
CA ALA A 124 -14.16 21.18 9.43
C ALA A 124 -13.58 19.81 9.85
N LEU A 125 -12.71 19.81 10.87
CA LEU A 125 -12.17 18.57 11.43
C LEU A 125 -13.27 17.75 12.12
N ALA A 126 -14.12 18.39 12.93
CA ALA A 126 -15.23 17.71 13.62
C ALA A 126 -16.23 17.12 12.63
N GLU A 127 -16.59 17.83 11.55
CA GLU A 127 -17.43 17.30 10.47
C GLU A 127 -16.83 16.06 9.81
N ALA A 128 -15.53 16.08 9.47
CA ALA A 128 -14.87 14.94 8.89
C ALA A 128 -14.79 13.76 9.85
N VAL A 129 -14.45 14.01 11.12
CA VAL A 129 -14.37 12.96 12.16
C VAL A 129 -15.73 12.31 12.41
N ALA A 130 -16.83 13.05 12.35
CA ALA A 130 -18.18 12.52 12.51
C ALA A 130 -18.54 11.45 11.43
N GLN A 131 -17.88 11.48 10.26
CA GLN A 131 -18.06 10.51 9.20
C GLN A 131 -17.24 9.22 9.41
N ILE A 132 -16.29 9.19 10.35
CA ILE A 132 -15.46 8.03 10.64
C ILE A 132 -16.25 7.07 11.54
N GLY A 133 -16.26 5.79 11.20
CA GLY A 133 -16.90 4.80 12.04
C GLY A 133 -17.08 3.46 11.33
N TRP A 134 -16.04 2.66 11.29
CA TRP A 134 -16.08 1.30 10.76
C TRP A 134 -17.23 0.45 11.34
N PRO A 135 -17.56 0.50 12.65
CA PRO A 135 -18.67 -0.28 13.21
C PRO A 135 -20.05 0.05 12.62
N ARG A 136 -20.20 1.17 11.92
CA ARG A 136 -21.45 1.53 11.23
C ARG A 136 -21.58 0.91 9.85
N VAL A 137 -20.46 0.48 9.24
CA VAL A 137 -20.46 -0.14 7.91
C VAL A 137 -21.19 -1.46 7.97
N GLN A 138 -22.21 -1.60 7.12
CA GLN A 138 -22.98 -2.83 7.01
C GLN A 138 -22.41 -3.68 5.88
N ARG A 139 -22.19 -4.96 6.12
CA ARG A 139 -21.62 -5.83 5.10
C ARG A 139 -22.02 -7.30 5.26
N THR A 140 -22.03 -7.97 4.14
CA THR A 140 -22.06 -9.43 3.99
C THR A 140 -20.78 -9.88 3.27
N PRO A 141 -20.54 -11.18 3.09
CA PRO A 141 -19.44 -11.65 2.24
C PRO A 141 -19.48 -11.11 0.80
N GLU A 142 -20.63 -10.71 0.30
CA GLU A 142 -20.85 -10.29 -1.10
C GLU A 142 -21.20 -8.81 -1.26
N THR A 143 -21.50 -8.09 -0.18
CA THR A 143 -21.97 -6.70 -0.27
C THR A 143 -21.43 -5.79 0.82
N VAL A 144 -21.37 -4.48 0.50
CA VAL A 144 -21.02 -3.40 1.43
C VAL A 144 -22.02 -2.26 1.30
N VAL A 145 -22.46 -1.70 2.44
CA VAL A 145 -23.27 -0.48 2.52
C VAL A 145 -22.59 0.50 3.45
N LEU A 146 -22.36 1.72 2.99
CA LEU A 146 -22.00 2.85 3.83
C LEU A 146 -23.28 3.61 4.18
N PRO A 147 -23.77 3.53 5.44
CA PRO A 147 -25.12 4.00 5.78
C PRO A 147 -25.24 5.53 5.72
N ASP A 148 -24.17 6.25 6.05
CA ASP A 148 -24.23 7.69 6.18
C ASP A 148 -23.69 8.39 4.93
N ALA A 149 -24.39 9.41 4.47
CA ALA A 149 -23.91 10.25 3.38
C ALA A 149 -22.56 10.89 3.77
N GLY A 150 -21.61 10.79 2.86
CA GLY A 150 -20.27 11.33 3.09
C GLY A 150 -19.28 10.38 3.77
N MET A 151 -19.66 9.21 4.22
CA MET A 151 -18.69 8.17 4.58
C MET A 151 -17.84 7.79 3.36
N GLU A 152 -16.59 7.44 3.62
CA GLU A 152 -15.67 6.92 2.60
C GLU A 152 -14.82 5.82 3.22
N ILE A 153 -14.52 4.79 2.45
CA ILE A 153 -13.45 3.84 2.78
C ILE A 153 -12.20 4.14 1.96
N ASP A 154 -11.05 3.80 2.53
CA ASP A 154 -9.75 3.92 1.88
C ASP A 154 -8.80 2.83 2.39
N PHE A 155 -8.24 2.07 1.48
CA PHE A 155 -7.24 1.05 1.80
C PHE A 155 -5.80 1.58 1.86
N GLY A 156 -5.59 2.90 1.84
CA GLY A 156 -4.27 3.51 1.82
C GLY A 156 -3.33 3.10 2.95
N GLY A 157 -3.87 2.64 4.09
CA GLY A 157 -3.09 2.16 5.22
C GLY A 157 -2.71 0.67 5.19
N ILE A 158 -3.17 -0.09 4.19
CA ILE A 158 -2.86 -1.54 4.04
C ILE A 158 -2.67 -1.96 2.58
N GLY A 159 -2.98 -1.08 1.64
CA GLY A 159 -3.06 -1.44 0.21
C GLY A 159 -1.71 -1.73 -0.42
N LYS A 160 -0.64 -1.06 0.02
CA LYS A 160 0.72 -1.31 -0.48
C LYS A 160 1.28 -2.61 0.06
N GLU A 161 1.11 -2.85 1.34
CA GLU A 161 1.51 -4.10 2.01
C GLU A 161 0.79 -5.29 1.38
N TYR A 162 -0.52 -5.17 1.16
CA TYR A 162 -1.31 -6.18 0.47
C TYR A 162 -0.80 -6.44 -0.96
N ALA A 163 -0.53 -5.39 -1.73
CA ALA A 163 -0.01 -5.52 -3.09
C ALA A 163 1.39 -6.16 -3.12
N ALA A 164 2.26 -5.82 -2.15
CA ALA A 164 3.58 -6.42 -2.03
C ALA A 164 3.50 -7.92 -1.72
N ASP A 165 2.63 -8.31 -0.79
CA ASP A 165 2.40 -9.72 -0.45
C ASP A 165 1.80 -10.50 -1.62
N ARG A 166 0.82 -9.92 -2.35
CA ARG A 166 0.23 -10.55 -3.54
C ARG A 166 1.26 -10.76 -4.65
N ALA A 167 2.05 -9.73 -4.96
CA ALA A 167 3.10 -9.82 -5.97
C ALA A 167 4.15 -10.87 -5.59
N ALA A 168 4.60 -10.86 -4.33
CA ALA A 168 5.55 -11.85 -3.82
C ALA A 168 5.00 -13.28 -3.88
N ALA A 169 3.75 -13.50 -3.50
CA ALA A 169 3.11 -14.82 -3.58
C ALA A 169 3.02 -15.36 -5.02
N LEU A 170 2.80 -14.49 -6.02
CA LEU A 170 2.85 -14.88 -7.41
C LEU A 170 4.26 -15.28 -7.83
N LEU A 171 5.26 -14.48 -7.46
CA LEU A 171 6.67 -14.81 -7.74
C LEU A 171 7.11 -16.13 -7.11
N GLU A 172 6.75 -16.37 -5.84
CA GLU A 172 7.06 -17.61 -5.12
C GLU A 172 6.38 -18.82 -5.80
N ARG A 173 5.11 -18.69 -6.20
CA ARG A 173 4.37 -19.74 -6.92
C ARG A 173 5.02 -20.07 -8.26
N ASP A 174 5.55 -19.07 -8.96
CA ASP A 174 6.18 -19.22 -10.27
C ASP A 174 7.68 -19.60 -10.15
N GLY A 175 8.17 -19.90 -8.93
CA GLY A 175 9.49 -20.48 -8.68
C GLY A 175 10.61 -19.49 -8.36
N ALA A 176 10.32 -18.19 -8.17
CA ALA A 176 11.33 -17.25 -7.72
C ALA A 176 11.65 -17.48 -6.22
N ALA A 177 12.86 -17.96 -5.95
CA ALA A 177 13.30 -18.30 -4.59
C ALA A 177 13.96 -17.12 -3.85
N SER A 178 14.47 -16.13 -4.58
CA SER A 178 15.26 -15.02 -4.04
C SER A 178 14.85 -13.69 -4.66
N GLY A 179 14.42 -12.75 -3.85
CA GLY A 179 14.01 -11.43 -4.33
C GLY A 179 13.32 -10.57 -3.28
N ILE A 180 13.03 -9.35 -3.70
CA ILE A 180 12.34 -8.32 -2.90
C ILE A 180 11.31 -7.63 -3.77
N VAL A 181 10.09 -7.49 -3.26
CA VAL A 181 9.08 -6.56 -3.77
C VAL A 181 9.03 -5.38 -2.81
N ASN A 182 9.32 -4.17 -3.29
CA ASN A 182 9.33 -2.93 -2.50
C ASN A 182 8.35 -1.93 -3.11
N LEU A 183 7.36 -1.51 -2.37
CA LEU A 183 6.33 -0.56 -2.79
C LEU A 183 6.36 0.68 -1.88
N GLY A 184 7.25 1.62 -2.21
CA GLY A 184 7.36 2.87 -1.45
C GLY A 184 7.88 2.71 -0.02
N GLY A 185 8.72 1.72 0.24
CA GLY A 185 9.29 1.42 1.55
C GLY A 185 8.58 0.28 2.30
N ASP A 186 7.41 -0.15 1.85
CA ASP A 186 6.76 -1.37 2.33
C ASP A 186 7.23 -2.54 1.46
N LEU A 187 7.96 -3.47 2.06
CA LEU A 187 8.63 -4.51 1.29
C LEU A 187 8.36 -5.92 1.80
N ARG A 188 8.41 -6.86 0.85
CA ARG A 188 8.33 -8.29 1.08
C ARG A 188 9.58 -8.97 0.51
N VAL A 189 10.26 -9.75 1.34
CA VAL A 189 11.42 -10.56 0.95
C VAL A 189 10.96 -12.01 0.75
N LEU A 190 11.18 -12.55 -0.45
CA LEU A 190 10.78 -13.90 -0.83
C LEU A 190 11.65 -14.96 -0.14
N GLY A 191 12.97 -14.78 -0.18
CA GLY A 191 13.95 -15.72 0.37
C GLY A 191 15.35 -15.09 0.41
N PRO A 192 16.33 -15.81 0.97
CA PRO A 192 17.71 -15.34 1.05
C PRO A 192 18.31 -15.11 -0.33
N ARG A 193 19.44 -14.44 -0.39
CA ARG A 193 20.26 -14.33 -1.61
C ARG A 193 20.72 -15.73 -2.08
N PRO A 194 21.11 -15.88 -3.35
CA PRO A 194 21.54 -17.19 -3.89
C PRO A 194 22.72 -17.84 -3.13
N ASP A 195 23.57 -17.01 -2.49
CA ASP A 195 24.67 -17.47 -1.63
C ASP A 195 24.23 -17.86 -0.20
N GLY A 196 22.93 -17.83 0.09
CA GLY A 196 22.34 -18.09 1.40
C GLY A 196 22.38 -16.91 2.37
N SER A 197 22.99 -15.80 2.03
CA SER A 197 23.05 -14.61 2.88
C SER A 197 21.71 -13.87 2.94
N ALA A 198 21.47 -13.14 4.02
CA ALA A 198 20.33 -12.25 4.16
C ALA A 198 20.52 -10.97 3.32
N TRP A 199 19.40 -10.41 2.82
CA TRP A 199 19.37 -9.08 2.23
C TRP A 199 19.68 -8.03 3.29
N SER A 200 20.51 -7.05 2.94
CA SER A 200 20.75 -5.85 3.77
C SER A 200 19.80 -4.75 3.31
N ILE A 201 18.86 -4.36 4.15
CA ILE A 201 17.84 -3.36 3.86
C ILE A 201 18.18 -2.11 4.65
N GLY A 202 18.50 -1.02 3.95
CA GLY A 202 18.81 0.28 4.55
C GLY A 202 17.53 0.97 5.06
N ILE A 203 17.57 1.46 6.28
CA ILE A 203 16.57 2.34 6.84
C ILE A 203 16.98 3.78 6.51
N GLN A 204 16.19 4.48 5.73
CA GLN A 204 16.47 5.84 5.31
C GLN A 204 16.57 6.79 6.51
N HIS A 205 17.56 7.68 6.48
CA HIS A 205 17.69 8.70 7.51
C HIS A 205 16.60 9.77 7.33
N PRO A 206 15.74 10.05 8.35
CA PRO A 206 14.57 10.91 8.19
C PRO A 206 14.91 12.39 7.94
N ARG A 207 16.15 12.82 8.19
CA ARG A 207 16.60 14.21 8.07
C ARG A 207 17.83 14.40 7.18
N ALA A 208 18.36 13.31 6.59
CA ALA A 208 19.52 13.35 5.70
C ALA A 208 19.22 12.51 4.45
N PRO A 209 18.60 13.12 3.40
CA PRO A 209 18.26 12.42 2.16
C PRO A 209 19.45 11.69 1.55
N GLY A 210 19.22 10.46 1.07
CA GLY A 210 20.26 9.64 0.44
C GLY A 210 21.20 8.92 1.43
N SER A 211 21.05 9.12 2.74
CA SER A 211 21.78 8.37 3.77
C SER A 211 20.90 7.37 4.50
N THR A 212 21.53 6.37 5.12
CA THR A 212 20.87 5.39 5.98
C THR A 212 21.24 5.61 7.43
N ILE A 213 20.26 5.46 8.35
CA ILE A 213 20.49 5.54 9.79
C ILE A 213 20.82 4.16 10.39
N ALA A 214 20.32 3.11 9.76
CA ALA A 214 20.51 1.73 10.17
C ALA A 214 20.33 0.79 8.98
N SER A 215 20.68 -0.48 9.14
CA SER A 215 20.32 -1.54 8.20
C SER A 215 19.80 -2.76 8.94
N ILE A 216 18.84 -3.43 8.33
CA ILE A 216 18.24 -4.67 8.82
C ILE A 216 18.64 -5.80 7.88
N ARG A 217 19.07 -6.94 8.45
CA ARG A 217 19.32 -8.15 7.68
C ARG A 217 18.07 -9.02 7.70
N LEU A 218 17.50 -9.27 6.51
CA LEU A 218 16.27 -10.03 6.35
C LEU A 218 16.45 -11.11 5.29
N ALA A 219 16.31 -12.37 5.69
CA ALA A 219 16.39 -13.50 4.76
C ALA A 219 15.01 -13.84 4.15
N ARG A 220 13.93 -13.64 4.90
CA ARG A 220 12.53 -13.82 4.49
C ARG A 220 11.64 -13.00 5.43
N GLY A 221 10.51 -12.51 4.93
CA GLY A 221 9.53 -11.76 5.73
C GLY A 221 9.19 -10.42 5.11
N ALA A 222 8.70 -9.51 5.91
CA ALA A 222 8.27 -8.18 5.48
C ALA A 222 8.86 -7.08 6.36
N LEU A 223 8.93 -5.87 5.80
CA LEU A 223 9.25 -4.65 6.54
C LEU A 223 8.29 -3.58 6.06
N ALA A 224 7.52 -2.99 6.97
CA ALA A 224 6.70 -1.81 6.70
C ALA A 224 7.36 -0.58 7.28
N THR A 225 7.25 0.54 6.55
CA THR A 225 7.87 1.79 6.94
C THR A 225 6.82 2.88 7.10
N SER A 226 6.80 3.52 8.26
CA SER A 226 6.02 4.73 8.50
C SER A 226 6.95 5.86 8.91
N GLY A 227 6.79 7.03 8.31
CA GLY A 227 7.66 8.18 8.59
C GLY A 227 6.99 9.52 8.28
N ASP A 228 7.40 10.55 9.02
CA ASP A 228 6.92 11.93 8.92
C ASP A 228 7.68 12.76 7.86
N TYR A 229 8.53 12.14 7.07
CA TYR A 229 9.45 12.83 6.13
C TYR A 229 9.06 12.70 4.66
N GLU A 230 8.14 11.78 4.32
CA GLU A 230 7.68 11.59 2.94
C GLU A 230 6.46 12.46 2.58
N ARG A 231 5.50 12.55 3.50
CA ARG A 231 4.27 13.31 3.30
C ARG A 231 3.99 14.18 4.50
N PHE A 232 4.42 15.42 4.43
CA PHE A 232 4.21 16.42 5.48
C PHE A 232 4.01 17.81 4.85
N PHE A 233 3.55 18.75 5.65
CA PHE A 233 3.64 20.19 5.39
C PHE A 233 4.13 20.88 6.66
N GLU A 234 4.60 22.10 6.51
CA GLU A 234 5.09 22.90 7.62
C GLU A 234 4.22 24.14 7.80
N VAL A 235 3.86 24.42 9.07
CA VAL A 235 3.19 25.65 9.49
C VAL A 235 3.96 26.20 10.68
N ASP A 236 4.40 27.45 10.60
CA ASP A 236 5.18 28.14 11.65
C ASP A 236 6.42 27.34 12.09
N GLY A 237 7.11 26.69 11.13
CA GLY A 237 8.31 25.88 11.39
C GLY A 237 8.05 24.55 12.10
N LYS A 238 6.80 24.12 12.21
CA LYS A 238 6.40 22.82 12.76
C LYS A 238 5.80 21.94 11.65
N ARG A 239 6.15 20.66 11.67
CA ARG A 239 5.57 19.61 10.81
C ARG A 239 4.28 19.09 11.39
#